data_37801d7dc89731d7b57fbb3af28f02c7
#
_entry.id   37801d7dc89731d7b57fbb3af28f02c7
#
_cell.length_a   1.000
_cell.length_b   1.000
_cell.length_c   1.000
_cell.angle_alpha   90.00
_cell.angle_beta   90.00
_cell.angle_gamma   90.00
#
_symmetry.space_group_name_H-M   'P 1'
#
loop_
_entity.id
_entity.type
_entity.pdbx_description
1 polymer ?
#
loop_
_entity_poly.entity_id
_entity_poly.type
_entity_poly.pdbx_seq_one_letter_code
_entity_poly.pdbx_strand_id
1 'polypeptide(L)'
;DALMELFFDKGTLNEDEMRSGIKLGLINRDIFPVFCTSAKNHIGITRLMEFIINVIPSPDENPMKSDQGEDIVCEGSKPASVFVYKTAFEEHLGEVSFMKVVTGDVTEGVDFENVQTGSKERISQLYMIAGKKREKVNKACAGDLFATIKMKNTKTNNTLNAKGSSVVASPIDFPEPKIRTAVKAINNSDDEKLAAYLLKMNVADPTIIFEYSKELKQMLIHGQGELHINIAKWHLETEQKIPVEFFPPRISYRETITKQTLSDYKHKKQSGGSGQFGEVYLMIEPFVEGMPDPPKDKYNVRGKEEITLPWGGKLVFINGIVGGVIDTRYLPAVLKGIMEKMEEGPLTGSYARDIRVTAYDGKMHPVDSNEISFKLAGKHAFARGFKNAGPKLLVPIYLVEVVVPEERMGDVITDIQGRRGMILGMEGEGIYQKVKANVPLADMNKYSTTLSSITNGRASYS
;
A
#
# COMPACT_ATOMS: atom_id res chain seq x y z
N ASP A 1 41.07 8.08 -4.74
CA ASP A 1 42.15 9.08 -4.73
C ASP A 1 43.50 8.47 -4.30
N ALA A 2 43.63 7.78 -3.14
CA ALA A 2 44.90 7.21 -2.66
C ALA A 2 45.57 6.22 -3.65
N LEU A 3 44.79 5.35 -4.32
CA LEU A 3 45.30 4.43 -5.32
C LEU A 3 45.75 5.15 -6.62
N MET A 4 45.14 6.27 -6.93
CA MET A 4 45.52 7.11 -8.08
C MET A 4 46.85 7.82 -7.80
N GLU A 5 47.04 8.36 -6.60
CA GLU A 5 48.33 8.91 -6.16
C GLU A 5 49.43 7.85 -6.19
N LEU A 6 49.13 6.66 -5.69
CA LEU A 6 50.10 5.55 -5.71
C LEU A 6 50.48 5.10 -7.13
N PHE A 7 49.51 5.11 -8.06
CA PHE A 7 49.75 4.84 -9.46
C PHE A 7 50.62 5.94 -10.14
N PHE A 8 50.35 7.19 -9.84
CA PHE A 8 51.16 8.30 -10.38
C PHE A 8 52.58 8.29 -9.83
N ASP A 9 52.76 7.92 -8.57
CA ASP A 9 54.11 7.86 -7.95
C ASP A 9 54.94 6.66 -8.45
N LYS A 10 54.30 5.49 -8.63
CA LYS A 10 55.00 4.24 -8.96
C LYS A 10 54.91 3.84 -10.44
N GLY A 11 54.00 4.47 -11.21
CA GLY A 11 53.73 4.12 -12.60
C GLY A 11 52.99 2.79 -12.81
N THR A 12 52.74 2.01 -11.73
CA THR A 12 52.00 0.75 -11.77
C THR A 12 51.44 0.41 -10.38
N LEU A 13 50.43 -0.43 -10.32
CA LEU A 13 49.88 -0.98 -9.10
C LEU A 13 50.24 -2.49 -9.01
N ASN A 14 50.54 -2.96 -7.83
CA ASN A 14 50.68 -4.40 -7.59
C ASN A 14 49.31 -5.10 -7.52
N GLU A 15 49.30 -6.43 -7.48
CA GLU A 15 48.05 -7.20 -7.52
C GLU A 15 47.14 -6.96 -6.30
N ASP A 16 47.71 -6.80 -5.11
CA ASP A 16 46.96 -6.55 -3.89
C ASP A 16 46.37 -5.14 -3.84
N GLU A 17 47.09 -4.14 -4.36
CA GLU A 17 46.62 -2.78 -4.53
C GLU A 17 45.46 -2.72 -5.53
N MET A 18 45.54 -3.47 -6.65
CA MET A 18 44.47 -3.57 -7.65
C MET A 18 43.22 -4.28 -7.04
N ARG A 19 43.41 -5.39 -6.33
CA ARG A 19 42.33 -6.10 -5.65
C ARG A 19 41.60 -5.20 -4.66
N SER A 20 42.34 -4.45 -3.84
CA SER A 20 41.80 -3.51 -2.86
C SER A 20 41.01 -2.39 -3.55
N GLY A 21 41.50 -1.87 -4.68
CA GLY A 21 40.79 -0.86 -5.46
C GLY A 21 39.50 -1.36 -6.08
N ILE A 22 39.51 -2.57 -6.64
CA ILE A 22 38.32 -3.18 -7.22
C ILE A 22 37.29 -3.48 -6.10
N LYS A 23 37.75 -3.99 -4.94
CA LYS A 23 36.89 -4.24 -3.78
C LYS A 23 36.17 -2.97 -3.31
N LEU A 24 36.90 -1.85 -3.19
CA LEU A 24 36.33 -0.57 -2.82
C LEU A 24 35.32 -0.06 -3.87
N GLY A 25 35.65 -0.20 -5.16
CA GLY A 25 34.74 0.14 -6.25
C GLY A 25 33.47 -0.73 -6.28
N LEU A 26 33.54 -2.00 -5.84
CA LEU A 26 32.39 -2.87 -5.67
C LEU A 26 31.51 -2.43 -4.50
N ILE A 27 32.11 -2.08 -3.35
CA ILE A 27 31.37 -1.58 -2.18
C ILE A 27 30.58 -0.32 -2.52
N ASN A 28 31.26 0.62 -3.22
CA ASN A 28 30.68 1.90 -3.63
C ASN A 28 29.71 1.78 -4.82
N ARG A 29 29.66 0.61 -5.51
CA ARG A 29 28.91 0.38 -6.76
C ARG A 29 29.39 1.22 -7.93
N ASP A 30 30.69 1.56 -7.96
CA ASP A 30 31.35 2.27 -9.05
C ASP A 30 31.81 1.31 -10.17
N ILE A 31 32.01 0.01 -9.83
CA ILE A 31 32.49 -1.03 -10.71
C ILE A 31 31.51 -2.20 -10.75
N PHE A 32 31.20 -2.69 -11.95
CA PHE A 32 30.38 -3.86 -12.21
C PHE A 32 31.17 -4.88 -13.04
N PRO A 33 31.78 -5.92 -12.39
CA PRO A 33 32.61 -6.89 -13.10
C PRO A 33 31.77 -7.84 -13.97
N VAL A 34 32.21 -8.05 -15.21
CA VAL A 34 31.56 -8.96 -16.16
C VAL A 34 32.49 -10.12 -16.49
N PHE A 35 32.02 -11.37 -16.29
CA PHE A 35 32.76 -12.59 -16.55
C PHE A 35 32.12 -13.39 -17.68
N CYS A 36 32.96 -13.83 -18.65
CA CYS A 36 32.56 -14.79 -19.67
C CYS A 36 32.85 -16.20 -19.18
N THR A 37 31.82 -16.99 -18.93
CA THR A 37 31.95 -18.35 -18.42
C THR A 37 31.06 -19.34 -19.18
N SER A 38 31.46 -20.61 -19.17
CA SER A 38 30.64 -21.71 -19.65
C SER A 38 30.54 -22.82 -18.60
N ALA A 39 29.41 -22.90 -17.92
CA ALA A 39 29.16 -23.93 -16.90
C ALA A 39 29.24 -25.34 -17.51
N LYS A 40 28.69 -25.56 -18.72
CA LYS A 40 28.70 -26.84 -19.43
C LYS A 40 30.13 -27.33 -19.74
N ASN A 41 31.01 -26.41 -20.11
CA ASN A 41 32.37 -26.75 -20.54
C ASN A 41 33.41 -26.47 -19.44
N HIS A 42 33.00 -26.06 -18.26
CA HIS A 42 33.87 -25.68 -17.12
C HIS A 42 34.90 -24.61 -17.45
N ILE A 43 34.61 -23.72 -18.44
CA ILE A 43 35.50 -22.64 -18.85
C ILE A 43 35.24 -21.40 -17.99
N GLY A 44 36.28 -20.79 -17.44
CA GLY A 44 36.22 -19.54 -16.68
C GLY A 44 35.65 -19.65 -15.25
N ILE A 45 35.17 -20.85 -14.83
CA ILE A 45 34.56 -21.04 -13.50
C ILE A 45 35.58 -20.84 -12.39
N THR A 46 36.79 -21.40 -12.53
CA THR A 46 37.87 -21.23 -11.54
C THR A 46 38.23 -19.73 -11.36
N ARG A 47 38.31 -18.97 -12.43
CA ARG A 47 38.58 -17.54 -12.34
C ARG A 47 37.47 -16.76 -11.63
N LEU A 48 36.22 -17.12 -11.89
CA LEU A 48 35.10 -16.53 -11.18
C LEU A 48 35.15 -16.84 -9.67
N MET A 49 35.46 -18.08 -9.31
CA MET A 49 35.62 -18.48 -7.92
C MET A 49 36.79 -17.78 -7.22
N GLU A 50 37.93 -17.67 -7.89
CA GLU A 50 39.11 -16.92 -7.40
C GLU A 50 38.76 -15.45 -7.15
N PHE A 51 37.99 -14.84 -8.06
CA PHE A 51 37.54 -13.46 -7.90
C PHE A 51 36.61 -13.30 -6.69
N ILE A 52 35.65 -14.21 -6.52
CA ILE A 52 34.73 -14.22 -5.37
C ILE A 52 35.52 -14.29 -4.06
N ILE A 53 36.48 -15.20 -3.98
CA ILE A 53 37.27 -15.43 -2.75
C ILE A 53 38.20 -14.25 -2.43
N ASN A 54 38.84 -13.68 -3.45
CA ASN A 54 39.94 -12.74 -3.23
C ASN A 54 39.53 -11.26 -3.34
N VAL A 55 38.39 -10.96 -3.98
CA VAL A 55 38.02 -9.57 -4.32
C VAL A 55 36.67 -9.15 -3.79
N ILE A 56 35.69 -10.05 -3.68
CA ILE A 56 34.39 -9.67 -3.12
C ILE A 56 34.51 -9.39 -1.63
N PRO A 57 33.96 -8.26 -1.13
CA PRO A 57 34.04 -7.92 0.29
C PRO A 57 33.29 -8.96 1.16
N SER A 58 33.90 -9.28 2.30
CA SER A 58 33.24 -10.10 3.34
C SER A 58 32.22 -9.30 4.14
N PRO A 59 31.32 -9.95 4.90
CA PRO A 59 30.28 -9.25 5.68
C PRO A 59 30.81 -8.27 6.75
N ASP A 60 32.03 -8.45 7.24
CA ASP A 60 32.72 -7.54 8.14
C ASP A 60 33.36 -6.34 7.43
N GLU A 61 33.77 -6.51 6.19
CA GLU A 61 34.30 -5.42 5.34
C GLU A 61 33.17 -4.54 4.72
N ASN A 62 31.96 -5.10 4.57
CA ASN A 62 30.79 -4.38 4.09
C ASN A 62 29.59 -4.72 5.01
N PRO A 63 29.57 -4.18 6.23
CA PRO A 63 28.52 -4.49 7.22
C PRO A 63 27.15 -3.96 6.80
N MET A 64 26.10 -4.58 7.34
CA MET A 64 24.75 -4.03 7.19
C MET A 64 24.61 -2.72 7.94
N LYS A 65 23.77 -1.86 7.42
CA LYS A 65 23.43 -0.59 8.07
C LYS A 65 22.22 -0.73 9.01
N SER A 66 22.23 0.07 10.07
CA SER A 66 21.06 0.26 10.93
C SER A 66 20.01 1.14 10.22
N ASP A 67 18.83 1.22 10.80
CA ASP A 67 17.75 2.13 10.38
C ASP A 67 18.16 3.61 10.45
N GLN A 68 19.21 3.94 11.23
CA GLN A 68 19.79 5.28 11.33
C GLN A 68 20.96 5.50 10.36
N GLY A 69 21.31 4.50 9.54
CA GLY A 69 22.38 4.57 8.56
C GLY A 69 23.78 4.24 9.08
N GLU A 70 23.92 3.84 10.35
CA GLU A 70 25.18 3.48 10.97
C GLU A 70 25.57 2.03 10.64
N ASP A 71 26.87 1.75 10.56
CA ASP A 71 27.37 0.39 10.32
C ASP A 71 27.18 -0.50 11.56
N ILE A 72 26.55 -1.66 11.36
CA ILE A 72 26.38 -2.66 12.41
C ILE A 72 27.60 -3.59 12.38
N VAL A 73 28.42 -3.53 13.40
CA VAL A 73 29.66 -4.34 13.50
C VAL A 73 29.34 -5.81 13.44
N CYS A 74 29.83 -6.50 12.41
CA CYS A 74 29.68 -7.93 12.19
C CYS A 74 30.72 -8.72 12.99
N GLU A 75 30.43 -9.04 14.24
CA GLU A 75 31.38 -9.67 15.17
C GLU A 75 30.66 -10.72 16.03
N GLY A 76 31.22 -11.97 16.08
CA GLY A 76 30.63 -13.09 16.78
C GLY A 76 30.59 -13.00 18.31
N SER A 77 31.44 -12.13 18.91
CA SER A 77 31.52 -11.95 20.38
C SER A 77 30.37 -11.12 20.97
N LYS A 78 29.61 -10.39 20.13
CA LYS A 78 28.49 -9.53 20.54
C LYS A 78 27.20 -10.32 20.76
N PRO A 79 26.20 -9.73 21.45
CA PRO A 79 24.87 -10.30 21.50
C PRO A 79 24.29 -10.47 20.11
N ALA A 80 23.66 -11.62 19.83
CA ALA A 80 23.18 -11.95 18.50
C ALA A 80 22.01 -11.08 18.03
N SER A 81 22.08 -10.67 16.77
CA SER A 81 20.98 -10.05 16.04
C SER A 81 20.88 -10.65 14.66
N VAL A 82 19.65 -10.93 14.23
CA VAL A 82 19.37 -11.48 12.91
C VAL A 82 18.36 -10.63 12.16
N PHE A 83 18.53 -10.55 10.85
CA PHE A 83 17.64 -9.84 9.94
C PHE A 83 16.94 -10.83 9.02
N VAL A 84 15.62 -10.72 8.92
CA VAL A 84 14.78 -11.56 8.06
C VAL A 84 14.69 -10.91 6.68
N TYR A 85 15.46 -11.45 5.72
CA TYR A 85 15.51 -10.86 4.38
C TYR A 85 14.50 -11.48 3.40
N LYS A 86 13.93 -12.67 3.74
CA LYS A 86 12.94 -13.34 2.91
C LYS A 86 12.08 -14.29 3.75
N THR A 87 10.81 -14.38 3.39
CA THR A 87 9.88 -15.42 3.87
C THR A 87 9.38 -16.21 2.65
N ALA A 88 9.25 -17.52 2.76
CA ALA A 88 8.68 -18.36 1.72
C ALA A 88 7.73 -19.39 2.32
N PHE A 89 6.81 -19.92 1.51
CA PHE A 89 5.94 -21.03 1.89
C PHE A 89 6.34 -22.27 1.10
N GLU A 90 6.58 -23.34 1.79
CA GLU A 90 6.94 -24.63 1.21
C GLU A 90 5.90 -25.68 1.56
N GLU A 91 5.53 -26.53 0.58
CA GLU A 91 4.40 -27.46 0.67
C GLU A 91 4.39 -28.35 1.90
N HIS A 92 5.55 -28.82 2.35
CA HIS A 92 5.66 -29.76 3.48
C HIS A 92 6.17 -29.15 4.79
N LEU A 93 6.69 -27.94 4.76
CA LEU A 93 7.28 -27.26 5.91
C LEU A 93 6.45 -26.08 6.42
N GLY A 94 5.56 -25.58 5.58
CA GLY A 94 4.85 -24.33 5.86
C GLY A 94 5.74 -23.11 5.63
N GLU A 95 5.68 -22.16 6.55
CA GLU A 95 6.45 -20.93 6.48
C GLU A 95 7.92 -21.16 6.84
N VAL A 96 8.82 -20.72 5.96
CA VAL A 96 10.27 -20.74 6.10
C VAL A 96 10.78 -19.31 6.11
N SER A 97 11.46 -18.90 7.17
CA SER A 97 12.08 -17.58 7.29
C SER A 97 13.57 -17.68 7.00
N PHE A 98 14.04 -16.93 6.02
CA PHE A 98 15.45 -16.82 5.64
C PHE A 98 16.06 -15.60 6.34
N MET A 99 17.17 -15.83 7.03
CA MET A 99 17.76 -14.86 7.93
C MET A 99 19.24 -14.68 7.66
N LYS A 100 19.73 -13.46 7.90
CA LYS A 100 21.15 -13.14 7.98
C LYS A 100 21.52 -12.84 9.42
N VAL A 101 22.61 -13.46 9.91
CA VAL A 101 23.20 -13.09 11.19
C VAL A 101 23.92 -11.76 11.00
N VAL A 102 23.41 -10.71 11.61
CA VAL A 102 23.95 -9.35 11.46
C VAL A 102 25.14 -9.15 12.38
N THR A 103 25.02 -9.59 13.62
CA THR A 103 26.07 -9.58 14.64
C THR A 103 25.83 -10.70 15.65
N GLY A 104 26.84 -11.09 16.38
CA GLY A 104 26.78 -12.21 17.32
C GLY A 104 26.70 -13.56 16.63
N ASP A 105 26.70 -14.64 17.40
CA ASP A 105 26.51 -15.99 16.92
C ASP A 105 25.15 -16.53 17.36
N VAL A 106 24.46 -17.21 16.47
CA VAL A 106 23.14 -17.82 16.71
C VAL A 106 23.28 -19.30 16.93
N THR A 107 22.73 -19.83 18.02
CA THR A 107 22.66 -21.26 18.31
C THR A 107 21.22 -21.75 18.37
N GLU A 108 21.02 -23.06 18.18
CA GLU A 108 19.70 -23.69 18.25
C GLU A 108 19.06 -23.47 19.64
N GLY A 109 17.78 -23.14 19.67
CA GLY A 109 16.99 -23.01 20.89
C GLY A 109 17.08 -21.66 21.62
N VAL A 110 17.72 -20.65 21.03
CA VAL A 110 17.84 -19.32 21.62
C VAL A 110 16.54 -18.52 21.41
N ASP A 111 16.14 -17.76 22.43
CA ASP A 111 15.00 -16.86 22.39
C ASP A 111 15.45 -15.47 21.91
N PHE A 112 14.64 -14.90 21.03
CA PHE A 112 14.81 -13.57 20.45
C PHE A 112 13.58 -12.72 20.71
N GLU A 113 13.75 -11.43 20.68
CA GLU A 113 12.67 -10.44 20.63
C GLU A 113 12.61 -9.83 19.23
N ASN A 114 11.42 -9.86 18.62
CA ASN A 114 11.18 -9.19 17.35
C ASN A 114 10.99 -7.69 17.61
N VAL A 115 11.89 -6.87 17.08
CA VAL A 115 11.91 -5.42 17.32
C VAL A 115 10.64 -4.73 16.83
N GLN A 116 10.11 -5.14 15.67
CA GLN A 116 8.95 -4.50 15.05
C GLN A 116 7.61 -4.87 15.72
N THR A 117 7.52 -6.07 16.28
CA THR A 117 6.27 -6.56 16.88
C THR A 117 6.30 -6.65 18.40
N GLY A 118 7.47 -6.55 19.03
CA GLY A 118 7.66 -6.77 20.47
C GLY A 118 7.42 -8.21 20.91
N SER A 119 7.24 -9.14 19.96
CA SER A 119 6.93 -10.54 20.28
C SER A 119 8.19 -11.34 20.55
N LYS A 120 8.06 -12.32 21.46
CA LYS A 120 9.13 -13.30 21.71
C LYS A 120 9.05 -14.40 20.67
N GLU A 121 10.19 -14.69 20.05
CA GLU A 121 10.37 -15.71 19.04
C GLU A 121 11.49 -16.67 19.45
N ARG A 122 11.35 -17.94 19.11
CA ARG A 122 12.37 -18.95 19.39
C ARG A 122 12.85 -19.60 18.12
N ILE A 123 14.15 -19.47 17.84
CA ILE A 123 14.79 -20.15 16.72
C ILE A 123 15.13 -21.57 17.17
N SER A 124 14.23 -22.50 16.89
CA SER A 124 14.33 -23.88 17.35
C SER A 124 15.24 -24.76 16.49
N GLN A 125 15.44 -24.40 15.23
CA GLN A 125 16.30 -25.16 14.29
C GLN A 125 16.93 -24.19 13.29
N LEU A 126 18.17 -24.49 12.92
CA LEU A 126 18.96 -23.74 11.96
C LEU A 126 19.28 -24.64 10.76
N TYR A 127 19.02 -24.09 9.55
CA TYR A 127 19.32 -24.78 8.30
C TYR A 127 20.19 -23.93 7.41
N MET A 128 21.34 -24.46 6.99
CA MET A 128 22.06 -23.91 5.83
C MET A 128 21.38 -24.41 4.55
N ILE A 129 21.12 -23.49 3.62
CA ILE A 129 20.38 -23.79 2.40
C ILE A 129 21.26 -23.60 1.19
N ALA A 130 21.36 -24.63 0.36
CA ALA A 130 22.04 -24.61 -0.93
C ALA A 130 21.08 -25.16 -2.00
N GLY A 131 20.34 -24.28 -2.67
CA GLY A 131 19.26 -24.65 -3.59
C GLY A 131 18.17 -25.46 -2.87
N LYS A 132 17.96 -26.70 -3.28
CA LYS A 132 16.98 -27.62 -2.63
C LYS A 132 17.54 -28.38 -1.42
N LYS A 133 18.88 -28.36 -1.23
CA LYS A 133 19.50 -29.03 -0.09
C LYS A 133 19.38 -28.19 1.16
N ARG A 134 19.04 -28.84 2.26
CA ARG A 134 18.98 -28.27 3.60
C ARG A 134 19.85 -29.09 4.50
N GLU A 135 20.79 -28.44 5.14
CA GLU A 135 21.67 -29.07 6.11
C GLU A 135 21.39 -28.46 7.47
N LYS A 136 20.99 -29.29 8.44
CA LYS A 136 20.78 -28.84 9.80
C LYS A 136 22.13 -28.53 10.43
N VAL A 137 22.25 -27.34 11.02
CA VAL A 137 23.45 -26.91 11.74
C VAL A 137 23.09 -26.48 13.15
N ASN A 138 24.04 -26.57 14.07
CA ASN A 138 23.83 -26.21 15.47
C ASN A 138 24.13 -24.73 15.74
N LYS A 139 24.86 -24.08 14.83
CA LYS A 139 25.35 -22.72 14.98
C LYS A 139 25.42 -22.04 13.63
N ALA A 140 25.06 -20.74 13.58
CA ALA A 140 25.32 -19.81 12.50
C ALA A 140 26.14 -18.64 13.05
N CYS A 141 27.24 -18.29 12.39
CA CYS A 141 28.17 -17.25 12.81
C CYS A 141 27.74 -15.87 12.25
N ALA A 142 28.30 -14.80 12.82
CA ALA A 142 28.11 -13.44 12.29
C ALA A 142 28.42 -13.40 10.79
N GLY A 143 27.52 -12.84 9.99
CA GLY A 143 27.60 -12.80 8.53
C GLY A 143 26.93 -13.96 7.80
N ASP A 144 26.66 -15.08 8.44
CA ASP A 144 26.07 -16.26 7.83
C ASP A 144 24.61 -16.03 7.42
N LEU A 145 24.20 -16.76 6.37
CA LEU A 145 22.81 -16.90 5.95
C LEU A 145 22.28 -18.25 6.39
N PHE A 146 21.14 -18.24 7.04
CA PHE A 146 20.47 -19.49 7.44
C PHE A 146 18.95 -19.36 7.26
N ALA A 147 18.25 -20.48 7.38
CA ALA A 147 16.81 -20.48 7.44
C ALA A 147 16.29 -21.19 8.69
N THR A 148 15.11 -20.80 9.11
CA THR A 148 14.38 -21.46 10.19
C THR A 148 12.91 -21.62 9.82
N ILE A 149 12.21 -22.46 10.58
CA ILE A 149 10.79 -22.75 10.38
C ILE A 149 9.99 -22.46 11.65
N LYS A 150 8.67 -22.37 11.52
CA LYS A 150 7.73 -22.23 12.64
C LYS A 150 7.87 -20.93 13.44
N MET A 151 8.30 -19.86 12.80
CA MET A 151 8.19 -18.52 13.38
C MET A 151 6.71 -18.11 13.48
N LYS A 152 6.33 -17.35 14.51
CA LYS A 152 4.91 -17.01 14.76
C LYS A 152 4.53 -15.64 14.23
N ASN A 153 5.33 -14.63 14.55
CA ASN A 153 5.05 -13.22 14.25
C ASN A 153 6.23 -12.55 13.53
N THR A 154 6.96 -13.32 12.74
CA THR A 154 8.18 -12.86 12.06
C THR A 154 7.94 -12.82 10.55
N LYS A 155 8.26 -11.68 9.94
CA LYS A 155 8.10 -11.44 8.50
C LYS A 155 9.38 -10.84 7.91
N THR A 156 9.45 -10.79 6.60
CA THR A 156 10.49 -10.06 5.87
C THR A 156 10.62 -8.63 6.43
N ASN A 157 11.83 -8.12 6.52
CA ASN A 157 12.20 -6.83 7.13
C ASN A 157 12.14 -6.80 8.67
N ASN A 158 11.91 -7.91 9.34
CA ASN A 158 12.00 -7.91 10.79
C ASN A 158 13.45 -8.11 11.27
N THR A 159 13.82 -7.45 12.37
CA THR A 159 15.04 -7.67 13.12
C THR A 159 14.70 -8.40 14.42
N LEU A 160 15.43 -9.47 14.71
CA LEU A 160 15.27 -10.25 15.93
C LEU A 160 16.53 -10.09 16.77
N ASN A 161 16.38 -9.68 18.03
CA ASN A 161 17.48 -9.44 18.96
C ASN A 161 17.50 -10.47 20.09
N ALA A 162 18.65 -11.05 20.34
CA ALA A 162 18.90 -11.79 21.57
C ALA A 162 19.03 -10.80 22.75
N LYS A 163 18.91 -11.33 23.96
CA LYS A 163 19.05 -10.52 25.19
C LYS A 163 20.36 -9.74 25.20
N GLY A 164 20.27 -8.44 25.35
CA GLY A 164 21.44 -7.54 25.41
C GLY A 164 21.79 -6.89 24.07
N SER A 165 21.10 -7.20 22.98
CA SER A 165 21.19 -6.47 21.73
C SER A 165 20.06 -5.45 21.61
N SER A 166 20.33 -4.30 20.95
CA SER A 166 19.37 -3.25 20.61
C SER A 166 19.47 -2.83 19.12
N VAL A 167 20.01 -3.72 18.31
CA VAL A 167 20.20 -3.46 16.87
C VAL A 167 18.85 -3.39 16.15
N VAL A 168 18.71 -2.42 15.27
CA VAL A 168 17.60 -2.34 14.29
C VAL A 168 18.23 -2.26 12.92
N ALA A 169 18.14 -3.30 12.13
CA ALA A 169 18.70 -3.33 10.78
C ALA A 169 17.82 -2.49 9.84
N SER A 170 18.46 -1.79 8.90
CA SER A 170 17.77 -1.06 7.84
C SER A 170 16.88 -2.01 7.03
N PRO A 171 15.60 -1.69 6.84
CA PRO A 171 14.71 -2.51 6.02
C PRO A 171 15.12 -2.50 4.56
N ILE A 172 14.76 -3.56 3.84
CA ILE A 172 14.82 -3.57 2.38
C ILE A 172 13.70 -2.68 1.85
N ASP A 173 14.05 -1.73 1.01
CA ASP A 173 13.08 -0.86 0.33
C ASP A 173 12.54 -1.59 -0.90
N PHE A 174 11.32 -2.09 -0.78
CA PHE A 174 10.63 -2.78 -1.86
C PHE A 174 9.89 -1.78 -2.74
N PRO A 175 9.93 -1.96 -4.06
CA PRO A 175 9.22 -1.06 -4.96
C PRO A 175 7.70 -1.16 -4.77
N GLU A 176 7.03 -0.01 -4.76
CA GLU A 176 5.58 0.07 -4.70
C GLU A 176 4.94 -0.59 -5.93
N PRO A 177 3.81 -1.30 -5.77
CA PRO A 177 3.12 -1.94 -6.87
C PRO A 177 2.56 -0.89 -7.86
N LYS A 178 2.74 -1.16 -9.16
CA LYS A 178 2.39 -0.22 -10.24
C LYS A 178 1.05 -0.51 -10.90
N ILE A 179 0.57 -1.75 -10.81
CA ILE A 179 -0.72 -2.14 -11.41
C ILE A 179 -1.60 -2.82 -10.36
N ARG A 180 -2.90 -2.69 -10.56
CA ARG A 180 -3.91 -3.40 -9.77
C ARG A 180 -4.91 -4.10 -10.68
N THR A 181 -5.40 -5.25 -10.23
CA THR A 181 -6.47 -5.99 -10.89
C THR A 181 -7.43 -6.55 -9.86
N ALA A 182 -8.67 -6.74 -10.23
CA ALA A 182 -9.64 -7.46 -9.41
C ALA A 182 -9.52 -8.95 -9.69
N VAL A 183 -9.70 -9.76 -8.66
CA VAL A 183 -9.67 -11.23 -8.74
C VAL A 183 -10.87 -11.81 -8.03
N LYS A 184 -11.42 -12.89 -8.60
CA LYS A 184 -12.44 -13.72 -7.97
C LYS A 184 -12.18 -15.18 -8.28
N ALA A 185 -12.58 -16.07 -7.39
CA ALA A 185 -12.64 -17.49 -7.72
C ALA A 185 -13.78 -17.75 -8.72
N ILE A 186 -13.59 -18.71 -9.63
CA ILE A 186 -14.67 -19.13 -10.54
C ILE A 186 -15.79 -19.81 -9.75
N ASN A 187 -15.42 -20.59 -8.73
CA ASN A 187 -16.36 -21.21 -7.80
C ASN A 187 -16.41 -20.40 -6.51
N ASN A 188 -17.55 -19.88 -6.13
CA ASN A 188 -17.71 -19.08 -4.90
C ASN A 188 -17.29 -19.84 -3.62
N SER A 189 -17.31 -21.16 -3.61
CA SER A 189 -16.83 -22.01 -2.50
C SER A 189 -15.33 -21.87 -2.23
N ASP A 190 -14.58 -21.36 -3.18
CA ASP A 190 -13.13 -21.22 -3.08
C ASP A 190 -12.67 -19.81 -2.68
N ASP A 191 -13.59 -18.85 -2.47
CA ASP A 191 -13.25 -17.45 -2.13
C ASP A 191 -12.44 -17.33 -0.83
N GLU A 192 -12.76 -18.12 0.21
CA GLU A 192 -11.99 -18.11 1.46
C GLU A 192 -10.58 -18.67 1.27
N LYS A 193 -10.44 -19.74 0.48
CA LYS A 193 -9.13 -20.33 0.14
C LYS A 193 -8.30 -19.35 -0.69
N LEU A 194 -8.93 -18.69 -1.66
CA LEU A 194 -8.30 -17.67 -2.48
C LEU A 194 -7.75 -16.53 -1.62
N ALA A 195 -8.57 -15.95 -0.74
CA ALA A 195 -8.15 -14.89 0.16
C ALA A 195 -7.00 -15.33 1.09
N ALA A 196 -7.08 -16.53 1.66
CA ALA A 196 -6.04 -17.07 2.53
C ALA A 196 -4.71 -17.27 1.78
N TYR A 197 -4.76 -17.72 0.51
CA TYR A 197 -3.56 -17.90 -0.29
C TYR A 197 -2.94 -16.57 -0.74
N LEU A 198 -3.77 -15.59 -1.14
CA LEU A 198 -3.30 -14.26 -1.51
C LEU A 198 -2.59 -13.55 -0.34
N LEU A 199 -3.07 -13.74 0.89
CA LEU A 199 -2.37 -13.26 2.09
C LEU A 199 -1.00 -13.94 2.28
N LYS A 200 -0.89 -15.25 2.01
CA LYS A 200 0.39 -15.94 2.04
C LYS A 200 1.35 -15.43 0.95
N MET A 201 0.83 -15.16 -0.25
CA MET A 201 1.64 -14.58 -1.33
C MET A 201 2.21 -13.22 -0.92
N ASN A 202 1.42 -12.35 -0.29
CA ASN A 202 1.90 -11.05 0.22
C ASN A 202 3.02 -11.20 1.26
N VAL A 203 2.95 -12.24 2.12
CA VAL A 203 4.02 -12.51 3.09
C VAL A 203 5.29 -12.99 2.39
N ALA A 204 5.17 -13.82 1.34
CA ALA A 204 6.31 -14.34 0.59
C ALA A 204 6.93 -13.31 -0.35
N ASP A 205 6.09 -12.46 -0.94
CA ASP A 205 6.49 -11.37 -1.82
C ASP A 205 5.82 -10.06 -1.38
N PRO A 206 6.54 -9.20 -0.64
CA PRO A 206 6.01 -7.92 -0.17
C PRO A 206 5.58 -6.95 -1.28
N THR A 207 6.00 -7.20 -2.53
CA THR A 207 5.59 -6.38 -3.70
C THR A 207 4.26 -6.81 -4.30
N ILE A 208 3.68 -7.93 -3.84
CA ILE A 208 2.31 -8.33 -4.11
C ILE A 208 1.44 -7.90 -2.93
N ILE A 209 0.55 -6.94 -3.14
CA ILE A 209 -0.38 -6.49 -2.10
C ILE A 209 -1.76 -7.05 -2.39
N PHE A 210 -2.37 -7.65 -1.39
CA PHE A 210 -3.75 -8.13 -1.42
C PHE A 210 -4.61 -7.27 -0.49
N GLU A 211 -5.76 -6.83 -0.99
CA GLU A 211 -6.77 -6.13 -0.19
C GLU A 211 -8.19 -6.53 -0.58
N TYR A 212 -9.09 -6.53 0.39
CA TYR A 212 -10.53 -6.58 0.13
C TYR A 212 -11.11 -5.17 0.21
N SER A 213 -11.48 -4.61 -0.95
CA SER A 213 -12.14 -3.32 -1.00
C SER A 213 -13.62 -3.44 -0.58
N LYS A 214 -13.97 -2.97 0.61
CA LYS A 214 -15.36 -2.95 1.10
C LYS A 214 -16.26 -2.08 0.24
N GLU A 215 -15.72 -0.96 -0.26
CA GLU A 215 -16.43 -0.04 -1.14
C GLU A 215 -16.79 -0.69 -2.47
N LEU A 216 -15.81 -1.30 -3.12
CA LEU A 216 -15.99 -1.92 -4.45
C LEU A 216 -16.58 -3.33 -4.35
N LYS A 217 -16.58 -3.93 -3.16
CA LYS A 217 -16.94 -5.33 -2.91
C LYS A 217 -16.15 -6.28 -3.81
N GLN A 218 -14.84 -6.05 -3.89
CA GLN A 218 -13.92 -6.80 -4.74
C GLN A 218 -12.65 -7.14 -3.99
N MET A 219 -12.11 -8.31 -4.26
CA MET A 219 -10.73 -8.66 -3.93
C MET A 219 -9.81 -8.04 -4.97
N LEU A 220 -8.81 -7.28 -4.52
CA LEU A 220 -7.85 -6.60 -5.35
C LEU A 220 -6.46 -7.17 -5.09
N ILE A 221 -5.72 -7.37 -6.16
CA ILE A 221 -4.30 -7.73 -6.13
C ILE A 221 -3.50 -6.64 -6.85
N HIS A 222 -2.44 -6.20 -6.22
CA HIS A 222 -1.52 -5.21 -6.76
C HIS A 222 -0.17 -5.87 -7.02
N GLY A 223 0.52 -5.46 -8.05
CA GLY A 223 1.83 -6.00 -8.42
C GLY A 223 2.64 -5.05 -9.30
N GLN A 224 3.88 -5.45 -9.61
CA GLN A 224 4.83 -4.63 -10.35
C GLN A 224 4.52 -4.49 -11.85
N GLY A 225 3.77 -5.44 -12.41
CA GLY A 225 3.42 -5.46 -13.83
C GLY A 225 2.58 -6.67 -14.21
N GLU A 226 2.14 -6.73 -15.46
CA GLU A 226 1.28 -7.83 -15.97
C GLU A 226 1.90 -9.21 -15.78
N LEU A 227 3.20 -9.36 -16.05
CA LEU A 227 3.91 -10.63 -15.86
C LEU A 227 3.83 -11.08 -14.40
N HIS A 228 4.03 -10.16 -13.45
CA HIS A 228 3.96 -10.45 -12.03
C HIS A 228 2.57 -10.96 -11.61
N ILE A 229 1.51 -10.30 -12.08
CA ILE A 229 0.13 -10.74 -11.85
C ILE A 229 -0.16 -12.09 -12.53
N ASN A 230 0.37 -12.34 -13.73
CA ASN A 230 0.22 -13.63 -14.42
C ASN A 230 0.94 -14.77 -13.71
N ILE A 231 2.09 -14.51 -13.09
CA ILE A 231 2.79 -15.50 -12.24
C ILE A 231 1.94 -15.81 -11.00
N ALA A 232 1.35 -14.80 -10.35
CA ALA A 232 0.42 -15.02 -9.25
C ALA A 232 -0.78 -15.87 -9.66
N LYS A 233 -1.35 -15.61 -10.85
CA LYS A 233 -2.44 -16.42 -11.42
C LYS A 233 -2.00 -17.86 -11.66
N TRP A 234 -0.83 -18.06 -12.23
CA TRP A 234 -0.28 -19.40 -12.48
C TRP A 234 -0.13 -20.22 -11.19
N HIS A 235 0.39 -19.61 -10.12
CA HIS A 235 0.48 -20.26 -8.80
C HIS A 235 -0.90 -20.67 -8.26
N LEU A 236 -1.90 -19.77 -8.36
CA LEU A 236 -3.27 -20.06 -7.93
C LEU A 236 -3.87 -21.25 -8.71
N GLU A 237 -3.76 -21.24 -10.02
CA GLU A 237 -4.40 -22.26 -10.88
C GLU A 237 -3.62 -23.58 -10.89
N THR A 238 -2.27 -23.52 -10.93
CA THR A 238 -1.44 -24.71 -11.12
C THR A 238 -1.09 -25.40 -9.81
N GLU A 239 -0.67 -24.66 -8.80
CA GLU A 239 -0.24 -25.22 -7.52
C GLU A 239 -1.41 -25.41 -6.56
N GLN A 240 -2.26 -24.38 -6.41
CA GLN A 240 -3.36 -24.41 -5.45
C GLN A 240 -4.65 -25.02 -6.03
N LYS A 241 -4.72 -25.23 -7.34
CA LYS A 241 -5.90 -25.75 -8.02
C LYS A 241 -7.15 -24.88 -7.80
N ILE A 242 -6.96 -23.57 -7.64
CA ILE A 242 -8.03 -22.58 -7.51
C ILE A 242 -8.17 -21.86 -8.84
N PRO A 243 -9.16 -22.19 -9.68
CA PRO A 243 -9.40 -21.47 -10.91
C PRO A 243 -9.91 -20.06 -10.61
N VAL A 244 -9.27 -19.04 -11.20
CA VAL A 244 -9.55 -17.63 -10.93
C VAL A 244 -9.79 -16.84 -12.22
N GLU A 245 -10.61 -15.81 -12.10
CA GLU A 245 -10.80 -14.79 -13.13
C GLU A 245 -10.21 -13.46 -12.68
N PHE A 246 -9.33 -12.87 -13.50
CA PHE A 246 -8.80 -11.54 -13.33
C PHE A 246 -9.50 -10.57 -14.26
N PHE A 247 -9.90 -9.41 -13.74
CA PHE A 247 -10.64 -8.42 -14.50
C PHE A 247 -10.31 -6.99 -14.00
N PRO A 248 -10.57 -5.95 -14.82
CA PRO A 248 -10.34 -4.58 -14.40
C PRO A 248 -11.13 -4.25 -13.12
N PRO A 249 -10.52 -3.65 -12.09
CA PRO A 249 -11.23 -3.26 -10.88
C PRO A 249 -12.23 -2.15 -11.18
N ARG A 250 -13.31 -2.12 -10.42
CA ARG A 250 -14.25 -1.01 -10.44
C ARG A 250 -13.54 0.27 -9.99
N ILE A 251 -14.03 1.40 -10.43
CA ILE A 251 -13.49 2.72 -10.06
C ILE A 251 -14.30 3.27 -8.90
N SER A 252 -13.59 3.74 -7.87
CA SER A 252 -14.19 4.39 -6.70
C SER A 252 -14.59 5.83 -7.06
N TYR A 253 -15.75 5.99 -7.71
CA TYR A 253 -16.31 7.30 -7.92
C TYR A 253 -16.76 7.95 -6.61
N ARG A 254 -16.93 9.27 -6.63
CA ARG A 254 -17.55 10.02 -5.53
C ARG A 254 -18.74 10.80 -6.06
N GLU A 255 -19.72 11.01 -5.20
CA GLU A 255 -20.89 11.83 -5.53
C GLU A 255 -20.79 13.16 -4.80
N THR A 256 -21.21 14.23 -5.46
CA THR A 256 -21.36 15.56 -4.86
C THR A 256 -22.52 16.30 -5.48
N ILE A 257 -22.81 17.50 -4.98
CA ILE A 257 -23.88 18.35 -5.46
C ILE A 257 -23.34 19.70 -5.89
N THR A 258 -24.09 20.41 -6.72
CA THR A 258 -23.66 21.71 -7.28
C THR A 258 -24.55 22.88 -6.93
N LYS A 259 -25.73 22.61 -6.36
CA LYS A 259 -26.74 23.62 -6.05
C LYS A 259 -27.28 23.46 -4.64
N GLN A 260 -27.65 24.55 -4.02
CA GLN A 260 -28.43 24.53 -2.80
C GLN A 260 -29.87 24.06 -3.09
N THR A 261 -30.41 23.24 -2.18
CA THR A 261 -31.80 22.80 -2.23
C THR A 261 -32.41 22.70 -0.84
N LEU A 262 -33.71 22.85 -0.76
CA LEU A 262 -34.52 22.56 0.42
C LEU A 262 -35.15 21.18 0.26
N SER A 263 -35.20 20.41 1.31
CA SER A 263 -35.81 19.09 1.31
C SER A 263 -36.40 18.76 2.67
N ASP A 264 -37.49 18.04 2.67
CA ASP A 264 -38.15 17.56 3.85
C ASP A 264 -38.52 16.09 3.71
N TYR A 265 -38.69 15.44 4.82
CA TYR A 265 -39.24 14.10 4.87
C TYR A 265 -39.96 13.84 6.19
N LYS A 266 -41.16 13.27 6.09
CA LYS A 266 -41.96 12.83 7.20
C LYS A 266 -42.00 11.31 7.29
N HIS A 267 -41.34 10.77 8.28
CA HIS A 267 -41.43 9.36 8.61
C HIS A 267 -42.64 9.14 9.53
N LYS A 268 -43.62 8.38 9.05
CA LYS A 268 -44.76 7.96 9.85
C LYS A 268 -45.06 6.49 9.59
N LYS A 269 -44.98 5.68 10.64
CA LYS A 269 -45.35 4.25 10.57
C LYS A 269 -46.17 3.89 11.82
N GLN A 270 -47.26 3.25 11.59
CA GLN A 270 -48.16 2.81 12.68
C GLN A 270 -48.46 1.32 12.46
N SER A 271 -47.97 0.47 13.36
CA SER A 271 -48.10 -0.98 13.26
C SER A 271 -48.34 -1.54 14.67
N GLY A 272 -49.58 -1.32 15.23
CA GLY A 272 -49.93 -1.87 16.54
C GLY A 272 -48.99 -1.50 17.69
N GLY A 273 -49.41 -0.73 18.69
CA GLY A 273 -48.54 -0.21 19.75
C GLY A 273 -48.01 1.20 19.52
N SER A 274 -46.89 1.58 20.15
CA SER A 274 -46.25 2.91 19.91
C SER A 274 -45.79 3.04 18.46
N GLY A 275 -46.24 4.11 17.78
CA GLY A 275 -45.89 4.38 16.38
C GLY A 275 -44.46 4.88 16.22
N GLN A 276 -44.11 5.18 14.98
CA GLN A 276 -42.86 5.86 14.59
C GLN A 276 -43.23 7.18 13.95
N PHE A 277 -42.71 8.28 14.47
CA PHE A 277 -42.93 9.61 13.88
C PHE A 277 -41.64 10.47 13.96
N GLY A 278 -41.30 11.11 12.87
CA GLY A 278 -40.24 12.10 12.79
C GLY A 278 -40.32 12.86 11.47
N GLU A 279 -40.32 14.19 11.53
CA GLU A 279 -40.33 15.05 10.35
C GLU A 279 -39.16 16.01 10.42
N VAL A 280 -38.37 16.12 9.36
CA VAL A 280 -37.14 16.90 9.31
C VAL A 280 -37.11 17.72 8.03
N TYR A 281 -36.75 19.00 8.16
CA TYR A 281 -36.53 19.93 7.05
C TYR A 281 -35.05 20.24 6.97
N LEU A 282 -34.44 20.01 5.81
CA LEU A 282 -33.03 20.17 5.54
C LEU A 282 -32.79 21.17 4.42
N MET A 283 -31.83 22.06 4.63
CA MET A 283 -31.16 22.76 3.55
C MET A 283 -29.85 22.04 3.24
N ILE A 284 -29.65 21.68 2.00
CA ILE A 284 -28.50 20.91 1.51
C ILE A 284 -27.81 21.75 0.46
N GLU A 285 -26.49 21.92 0.58
CA GLU A 285 -25.69 22.70 -0.35
C GLU A 285 -24.27 22.16 -0.48
N PRO A 286 -23.55 22.47 -1.58
CA PRO A 286 -22.16 22.08 -1.72
C PRO A 286 -21.32 22.76 -0.63
N PHE A 287 -20.37 21.99 -0.07
CA PHE A 287 -19.42 22.53 0.91
C PHE A 287 -18.08 22.83 0.22
N VAL A 288 -17.56 24.03 0.50
CA VAL A 288 -16.21 24.46 0.14
C VAL A 288 -15.53 24.97 1.40
N GLU A 289 -14.28 24.60 1.61
CA GLU A 289 -13.53 25.05 2.79
C GLU A 289 -13.45 26.57 2.86
N GLY A 290 -13.69 27.13 4.06
CA GLY A 290 -13.73 28.58 4.25
C GLY A 290 -15.04 29.26 3.87
N MET A 291 -16.05 28.52 3.39
CA MET A 291 -17.35 29.14 3.08
C MET A 291 -18.02 29.71 4.36
N PRO A 292 -18.70 30.88 4.25
CA PRO A 292 -19.38 31.49 5.39
C PRO A 292 -20.53 30.60 5.88
N ASP A 293 -20.89 30.78 7.15
CA ASP A 293 -22.10 30.13 7.69
C ASP A 293 -23.37 30.59 6.96
N PRO A 294 -24.45 29.79 7.00
CA PRO A 294 -25.71 30.16 6.38
C PRO A 294 -26.22 31.52 6.88
N PRO A 295 -26.94 32.29 6.05
CA PRO A 295 -27.42 33.61 6.40
C PRO A 295 -28.27 33.62 7.68
N LYS A 296 -27.88 34.43 8.67
CA LYS A 296 -28.48 34.48 10.02
C LYS A 296 -29.96 34.94 10.02
N ASP A 297 -30.37 35.69 8.99
CA ASP A 297 -31.75 36.12 8.78
C ASP A 297 -32.69 34.97 8.41
N LYS A 298 -32.15 33.88 7.87
CA LYS A 298 -32.91 32.71 7.46
C LYS A 298 -32.68 31.49 8.35
N TYR A 299 -31.50 31.34 8.89
CA TYR A 299 -31.08 30.17 9.65
C TYR A 299 -30.34 30.56 10.93
N ASN A 300 -30.89 30.16 12.06
CA ASN A 300 -30.27 30.46 13.36
C ASN A 300 -29.27 29.34 13.72
N VAL A 301 -27.97 29.55 13.44
CA VAL A 301 -26.92 28.58 13.73
C VAL A 301 -26.71 28.45 15.23
N ARG A 302 -27.12 27.32 15.82
CA ARG A 302 -26.97 26.96 17.23
C ARG A 302 -25.83 25.99 17.50
N GLY A 303 -25.43 25.23 16.50
CA GLY A 303 -24.32 24.30 16.58
C GLY A 303 -23.83 23.91 15.17
N LYS A 304 -22.53 23.65 15.05
CA LYS A 304 -21.87 23.26 13.82
C LYS A 304 -20.95 22.08 14.12
N GLU A 305 -21.06 21.04 13.35
CA GLU A 305 -20.21 19.87 13.44
C GLU A 305 -19.58 19.61 12.08
N GLU A 306 -18.25 19.61 12.01
CA GLU A 306 -17.49 19.30 10.81
C GLU A 306 -16.90 17.88 10.92
N ILE A 307 -17.28 17.01 10.01
CA ILE A 307 -16.90 15.61 9.99
C ILE A 307 -16.02 15.35 8.79
N THR A 308 -14.78 14.94 9.04
CA THR A 308 -13.91 14.39 7.99
C THR A 308 -14.36 12.98 7.68
N LEU A 309 -14.72 12.73 6.41
CA LEU A 309 -15.27 11.45 5.98
C LEU A 309 -14.14 10.41 5.79
N PRO A 310 -14.32 9.16 6.20
CA PRO A 310 -13.31 8.11 6.01
C PRO A 310 -12.90 7.88 4.55
N TRP A 311 -13.79 8.20 3.62
CA TRP A 311 -13.57 8.09 2.17
C TRP A 311 -13.14 9.40 1.49
N GLY A 312 -12.71 10.37 2.30
CA GLY A 312 -12.23 11.68 1.85
C GLY A 312 -13.34 12.72 1.69
N GLY A 313 -12.97 13.98 1.88
CA GLY A 313 -13.88 15.12 1.91
C GLY A 313 -14.55 15.34 3.26
N LYS A 314 -15.50 16.27 3.32
CA LYS A 314 -16.16 16.68 4.56
C LYS A 314 -17.68 16.63 4.46
N LEU A 315 -18.33 16.38 5.59
CA LEU A 315 -19.72 16.67 5.87
C LEU A 315 -19.78 17.74 6.96
N VAL A 316 -20.47 18.86 6.67
CA VAL A 316 -20.74 19.89 7.70
C VAL A 316 -22.20 19.84 8.06
N PHE A 317 -22.50 19.52 9.33
CA PHE A 317 -23.86 19.49 9.84
C PHE A 317 -24.10 20.72 10.72
N ILE A 318 -25.16 21.46 10.42
CA ILE A 318 -25.55 22.66 11.15
C ILE A 318 -26.91 22.44 11.82
N ASN A 319 -26.95 22.68 13.12
CA ASN A 319 -28.18 22.77 13.88
C ASN A 319 -28.73 24.18 13.80
N GLY A 320 -29.81 24.37 13.05
CA GLY A 320 -30.57 25.61 12.91
C GLY A 320 -31.97 25.52 13.54
N ILE A 321 -32.26 24.48 14.34
CA ILE A 321 -33.58 24.27 14.94
C ILE A 321 -33.92 25.35 15.96
N VAL A 322 -35.10 25.93 15.84
CA VAL A 322 -35.62 26.95 16.74
C VAL A 322 -37.00 26.47 17.33
N GLY A 323 -37.32 26.93 18.53
CA GLY A 323 -38.65 26.68 19.13
C GLY A 323 -38.91 25.29 19.65
N GLY A 324 -37.87 24.40 19.70
CA GLY A 324 -38.02 23.07 20.27
C GLY A 324 -38.88 22.09 19.44
N VAL A 325 -39.03 22.38 18.13
CA VAL A 325 -39.80 21.53 17.19
C VAL A 325 -39.22 20.13 17.03
N ILE A 326 -37.91 20.01 17.23
CA ILE A 326 -37.18 18.72 17.37
C ILE A 326 -36.37 18.82 18.66
N ASP A 327 -36.47 17.84 19.53
CA ASP A 327 -35.59 17.72 20.70
C ASP A 327 -34.16 17.51 20.26
N THR A 328 -33.24 18.24 20.87
CA THR A 328 -31.79 18.23 20.51
C THR A 328 -31.19 16.83 20.58
N ARG A 329 -31.70 15.94 21.45
CA ARG A 329 -31.29 14.54 21.57
C ARG A 329 -31.45 13.72 20.27
N TYR A 330 -32.34 14.13 19.36
CA TYR A 330 -32.59 13.43 18.09
C TYR A 330 -31.70 13.90 16.95
N LEU A 331 -31.00 15.03 17.07
CA LEU A 331 -30.12 15.55 16.02
C LEU A 331 -28.97 14.59 15.66
N PRO A 332 -28.31 13.93 16.62
CA PRO A 332 -27.34 12.90 16.29
C PRO A 332 -27.91 11.76 15.45
N ALA A 333 -29.17 11.38 15.67
CA ALA A 333 -29.85 10.37 14.87
C ALA A 333 -30.11 10.84 13.43
N VAL A 334 -30.52 12.12 13.25
CA VAL A 334 -30.66 12.75 11.92
C VAL A 334 -29.32 12.71 11.19
N LEU A 335 -28.24 13.17 11.85
CA LEU A 335 -26.89 13.16 11.29
C LEU A 335 -26.45 11.75 10.89
N LYS A 336 -26.67 10.75 11.75
CA LYS A 336 -26.37 9.34 11.45
C LYS A 336 -27.12 8.86 10.21
N GLY A 337 -28.38 9.23 10.04
CA GLY A 337 -29.18 8.89 8.86
C GLY A 337 -28.62 9.53 7.57
N ILE A 338 -28.15 10.77 7.64
CA ILE A 338 -27.50 11.47 6.54
C ILE A 338 -26.18 10.76 6.17
N MET A 339 -25.33 10.46 7.15
CA MET A 339 -24.07 9.76 6.93
C MET A 339 -24.26 8.39 6.29
N GLU A 340 -25.22 7.60 6.78
CA GLU A 340 -25.53 6.31 6.16
C GLU A 340 -25.97 6.48 4.69
N LYS A 341 -26.73 7.51 4.38
CA LYS A 341 -27.12 7.74 2.99
C LYS A 341 -25.98 8.22 2.12
N MET A 342 -25.05 8.99 2.68
CA MET A 342 -23.81 9.37 1.97
C MET A 342 -22.93 8.16 1.68
N GLU A 343 -22.83 7.21 2.60
CA GLU A 343 -22.09 5.96 2.42
C GLU A 343 -22.78 5.00 1.44
N GLU A 344 -24.11 4.97 1.42
CA GLU A 344 -24.88 4.17 0.45
C GLU A 344 -24.81 4.75 -0.98
N GLY A 345 -24.48 6.01 -1.14
CA GLY A 345 -24.49 6.73 -2.41
C GLY A 345 -25.93 7.05 -2.88
N PRO A 346 -26.33 8.34 -2.80
CA PRO A 346 -27.71 8.73 -3.14
C PRO A 346 -28.06 8.60 -4.62
N LEU A 347 -27.08 8.64 -5.54
CA LEU A 347 -27.28 8.65 -6.99
C LEU A 347 -26.93 7.31 -7.64
N THR A 348 -25.68 6.88 -7.54
CA THR A 348 -25.14 5.70 -8.24
C THR A 348 -24.66 4.59 -7.30
N GLY A 349 -24.70 4.81 -6.00
CA GLY A 349 -24.11 3.92 -5.02
C GLY A 349 -22.65 4.24 -4.69
N SER A 350 -22.12 5.38 -5.16
CA SER A 350 -20.79 5.86 -4.82
C SER A 350 -20.84 6.80 -3.62
N TYR A 351 -19.82 6.79 -2.79
CA TYR A 351 -19.82 7.60 -1.56
C TYR A 351 -19.92 9.08 -1.85
N ALA A 352 -20.84 9.80 -1.16
CA ALA A 352 -21.02 11.23 -1.31
C ALA A 352 -20.04 12.02 -0.42
N ARG A 353 -19.61 13.21 -0.86
CA ARG A 353 -18.66 14.07 -0.15
C ARG A 353 -18.89 15.56 -0.39
N ASP A 354 -18.28 16.38 0.45
CA ASP A 354 -18.23 17.84 0.37
C ASP A 354 -19.61 18.47 0.32
N ILE A 355 -20.39 18.20 1.38
CA ILE A 355 -21.76 18.62 1.52
C ILE A 355 -21.97 19.32 2.86
N ARG A 356 -22.69 20.43 2.86
CA ARG A 356 -23.20 21.06 4.07
C ARG A 356 -24.70 20.83 4.18
N VAL A 357 -25.15 20.39 5.37
CA VAL A 357 -26.54 20.14 5.66
C VAL A 357 -26.95 20.94 6.90
N THR A 358 -27.96 21.79 6.74
CA THR A 358 -28.56 22.56 7.84
C THR A 358 -29.94 22.00 8.15
N ALA A 359 -30.12 21.45 9.35
CA ALA A 359 -31.44 21.09 9.86
C ALA A 359 -32.07 22.36 10.46
N TYR A 360 -33.12 22.88 9.83
CA TYR A 360 -33.68 24.19 10.20
C TYR A 360 -35.09 24.14 10.77
N ASP A 361 -35.84 23.07 10.52
CA ASP A 361 -37.19 22.87 11.05
C ASP A 361 -37.54 21.39 11.14
N GLY A 362 -38.67 21.06 11.73
CA GLY A 362 -39.21 19.71 11.83
C GLY A 362 -40.42 19.58 12.72
N LYS A 363 -40.84 18.34 12.95
CA LYS A 363 -41.91 18.02 13.90
C LYS A 363 -41.64 16.74 14.65
N MET A 364 -41.94 16.73 15.93
CA MET A 364 -41.95 15.54 16.77
C MET A 364 -43.35 15.25 17.34
N HIS A 365 -43.58 14.02 17.68
CA HIS A 365 -44.78 13.55 18.39
C HIS A 365 -44.42 13.12 19.81
N PRO A 366 -45.13 13.55 20.83
CA PRO A 366 -44.75 13.30 22.23
C PRO A 366 -44.54 11.82 22.59
N VAL A 367 -45.27 10.91 21.92
CA VAL A 367 -45.26 9.47 22.21
C VAL A 367 -44.54 8.66 21.14
N ASP A 368 -44.70 9.01 19.84
CA ASP A 368 -44.26 8.17 18.71
C ASP A 368 -42.89 8.55 18.20
N SER A 369 -42.28 9.65 18.67
CA SER A 369 -40.97 10.08 18.24
C SER A 369 -39.86 9.32 18.97
N ASN A 370 -38.93 8.77 18.17
CA ASN A 370 -37.75 8.07 18.65
C ASN A 370 -36.56 8.27 17.71
N GLU A 371 -35.39 7.85 18.12
CA GLU A 371 -34.13 7.98 17.33
C GLU A 371 -34.23 7.34 15.95
N ILE A 372 -34.86 6.17 15.84
CA ILE A 372 -34.99 5.44 14.56
C ILE A 372 -35.85 6.26 13.59
N SER A 373 -36.93 6.89 14.07
CA SER A 373 -37.78 7.73 13.23
C SER A 373 -37.06 8.94 12.68
N PHE A 374 -36.26 9.63 13.51
CA PHE A 374 -35.46 10.77 13.07
C PHE A 374 -34.25 10.38 12.19
N LYS A 375 -33.64 9.24 12.45
CA LYS A 375 -32.61 8.67 11.57
C LYS A 375 -33.17 8.42 10.17
N LEU A 376 -34.32 7.77 10.06
CA LEU A 376 -35.00 7.51 8.79
C LEU A 376 -35.47 8.81 8.12
N ALA A 377 -36.01 9.75 8.90
CA ALA A 377 -36.41 11.04 8.38
C ALA A 377 -35.21 11.81 7.78
N GLY A 378 -34.09 11.90 8.48
CA GLY A 378 -32.85 12.50 7.99
C GLY A 378 -32.30 11.81 6.74
N LYS A 379 -32.25 10.47 6.75
CA LYS A 379 -31.81 9.66 5.61
C LYS A 379 -32.61 9.93 4.35
N HIS A 380 -33.93 9.93 4.43
CA HIS A 380 -34.79 10.12 3.26
C HIS A 380 -34.89 11.59 2.83
N ALA A 381 -34.91 12.55 3.77
CA ALA A 381 -34.84 13.97 3.43
C ALA A 381 -33.55 14.29 2.67
N PHE A 382 -32.40 13.80 3.17
CA PHE A 382 -31.14 13.95 2.48
C PHE A 382 -31.14 13.33 1.08
N ALA A 383 -31.61 12.09 0.95
CA ALA A 383 -31.66 11.40 -0.35
C ALA A 383 -32.50 12.16 -1.40
N ARG A 384 -33.65 12.71 -0.95
CA ARG A 384 -34.54 13.51 -1.81
C ARG A 384 -33.89 14.83 -2.22
N GLY A 385 -33.33 15.56 -1.26
CA GLY A 385 -32.65 16.82 -1.50
C GLY A 385 -31.41 16.66 -2.39
N PHE A 386 -30.61 15.64 -2.16
CA PHE A 386 -29.43 15.35 -2.96
C PHE A 386 -29.76 15.23 -4.46
N LYS A 387 -30.82 14.49 -4.81
CA LYS A 387 -31.28 14.32 -6.20
C LYS A 387 -31.65 15.64 -6.87
N ASN A 388 -32.16 16.60 -6.10
CA ASN A 388 -32.59 17.89 -6.59
C ASN A 388 -31.51 18.97 -6.60
N ALA A 389 -30.38 18.68 -5.91
CA ALA A 389 -29.26 19.61 -5.70
C ALA A 389 -28.25 19.63 -6.87
N GLY A 390 -28.61 19.16 -8.06
CA GLY A 390 -27.70 19.07 -9.21
C GLY A 390 -26.52 18.11 -8.94
N PRO A 391 -26.81 16.82 -8.70
CA PRO A 391 -25.78 15.86 -8.37
C PRO A 391 -24.77 15.65 -9.51
N LYS A 392 -23.51 15.44 -9.15
CA LYS A 392 -22.41 15.12 -10.06
C LYS A 392 -21.61 13.95 -9.54
N LEU A 393 -21.02 13.22 -10.49
CA LEU A 393 -20.07 12.15 -10.24
C LEU A 393 -18.65 12.73 -10.38
N LEU A 394 -17.82 12.50 -9.35
CA LEU A 394 -16.42 12.86 -9.35
C LEU A 394 -15.59 11.64 -9.72
N VAL A 395 -14.64 11.82 -10.63
CA VAL A 395 -13.68 10.81 -11.07
C VAL A 395 -12.39 10.98 -10.28
N PRO A 396 -11.77 9.91 -9.75
CA PRO A 396 -10.46 10.03 -9.13
C PRO A 396 -9.41 10.39 -10.18
N ILE A 397 -8.63 11.42 -9.86
CA ILE A 397 -7.49 11.87 -10.66
C ILE A 397 -6.21 11.45 -9.96
N TYR A 398 -5.31 10.81 -10.71
CA TYR A 398 -4.00 10.40 -10.23
C TYR A 398 -2.93 11.38 -10.70
N LEU A 399 -2.02 11.71 -9.80
CA LEU A 399 -0.77 12.33 -10.15
C LEU A 399 0.16 11.22 -10.64
N VAL A 400 0.57 11.30 -11.89
CA VAL A 400 1.43 10.32 -12.53
C VAL A 400 2.76 10.97 -12.84
N GLU A 401 3.85 10.37 -12.39
CA GLU A 401 5.21 10.75 -12.74
C GLU A 401 5.81 9.69 -13.66
N VAL A 402 6.27 10.10 -14.83
CA VAL A 402 6.87 9.19 -15.81
C VAL A 402 8.32 9.59 -16.04
N VAL A 403 9.25 8.68 -15.80
CA VAL A 403 10.68 8.84 -16.11
C VAL A 403 10.97 8.12 -17.43
N VAL A 404 11.41 8.86 -18.42
CA VAL A 404 11.55 8.39 -19.80
C VAL A 404 12.80 8.98 -20.46
N PRO A 405 13.51 8.25 -21.35
CA PRO A 405 14.57 8.82 -22.16
C PRO A 405 14.07 10.01 -23.00
N GLU A 406 14.88 11.07 -23.12
CA GLU A 406 14.50 12.30 -23.81
C GLU A 406 13.93 12.05 -25.21
N GLU A 407 14.51 11.11 -25.97
CA GLU A 407 14.08 10.74 -27.33
C GLU A 407 12.66 10.17 -27.42
N ARG A 408 12.09 9.68 -26.30
CA ARG A 408 10.73 9.09 -26.20
C ARG A 408 9.74 9.96 -25.45
N MET A 409 10.16 11.10 -24.96
CA MET A 409 9.30 12.01 -24.18
C MET A 409 8.07 12.46 -24.98
N GLY A 410 8.24 12.78 -26.27
CA GLY A 410 7.12 13.21 -27.11
C GLY A 410 6.02 12.16 -27.28
N ASP A 411 6.40 10.89 -27.42
CA ASP A 411 5.47 9.78 -27.53
C ASP A 411 4.68 9.59 -26.22
N VAL A 412 5.36 9.72 -25.08
CA VAL A 412 4.73 9.63 -23.74
C VAL A 412 3.74 10.77 -23.49
N ILE A 413 4.12 12.01 -23.84
CA ILE A 413 3.22 13.18 -23.71
C ILE A 413 1.97 12.98 -24.55
N THR A 414 2.12 12.51 -25.79
CA THR A 414 0.99 12.25 -26.68
C THR A 414 0.05 11.18 -26.14
N ASP A 415 0.60 10.08 -25.58
CA ASP A 415 -0.22 9.03 -24.94
C ASP A 415 -0.96 9.56 -23.71
N ILE A 416 -0.28 10.31 -22.82
CA ILE A 416 -0.90 10.93 -21.64
C ILE A 416 -2.05 11.88 -22.04
N GLN A 417 -1.85 12.72 -23.05
CA GLN A 417 -2.90 13.63 -23.56
C GLN A 417 -4.07 12.83 -24.16
N GLY A 418 -3.77 11.76 -24.89
CA GLY A 418 -4.80 10.85 -25.41
C GLY A 418 -5.64 10.20 -24.30
N ARG A 419 -5.09 10.04 -23.10
CA ARG A 419 -5.77 9.58 -21.89
C ARG A 419 -6.44 10.70 -21.08
N ARG A 420 -6.71 11.83 -21.69
CA ARG A 420 -7.27 13.03 -21.02
C ARG A 420 -6.40 13.54 -19.87
N GLY A 421 -5.11 13.22 -19.91
CA GLY A 421 -4.14 13.68 -18.92
C GLY A 421 -3.76 15.14 -19.13
N MET A 422 -3.60 15.85 -18.03
CA MET A 422 -3.14 17.24 -17.99
C MET A 422 -1.69 17.26 -17.53
N ILE A 423 -0.78 17.67 -18.42
CA ILE A 423 0.64 17.80 -18.09
C ILE A 423 0.81 18.98 -17.12
N LEU A 424 1.50 18.73 -16.00
CA LEU A 424 1.77 19.72 -14.96
C LEU A 424 3.18 20.32 -15.09
N GLY A 425 4.15 19.53 -15.56
CA GLY A 425 5.53 19.96 -15.70
C GLY A 425 6.42 18.85 -16.21
N MET A 426 7.64 19.25 -16.57
CA MET A 426 8.71 18.38 -17.03
C MET A 426 10.01 18.82 -16.34
N GLU A 427 10.80 17.85 -15.88
CA GLU A 427 12.06 18.07 -15.18
C GLU A 427 13.12 17.14 -15.75
N GLY A 428 14.35 17.65 -15.98
CA GLY A 428 15.48 16.84 -16.41
C GLY A 428 16.06 16.04 -15.26
N GLU A 429 16.29 14.74 -15.46
CA GLU A 429 16.91 13.82 -14.50
C GLU A 429 18.05 13.05 -15.17
N GLY A 430 19.21 13.70 -15.29
CA GLY A 430 20.37 13.18 -16.03
C GLY A 430 20.07 13.02 -17.51
N ILE A 431 20.13 11.79 -18.03
CA ILE A 431 19.79 11.43 -19.43
C ILE A 431 18.30 11.13 -19.62
N TYR A 432 17.52 11.22 -18.55
CA TYR A 432 16.08 11.00 -18.55
C TYR A 432 15.32 12.31 -18.33
N GLN A 433 14.08 12.32 -18.72
CA GLN A 433 13.11 13.37 -18.44
C GLN A 433 12.00 12.81 -17.54
N LYS A 434 11.63 13.57 -16.53
CA LYS A 434 10.50 13.27 -15.65
C LYS A 434 9.30 14.11 -16.08
N VAL A 435 8.25 13.47 -16.53
CA VAL A 435 6.98 14.09 -16.92
C VAL A 435 5.97 13.90 -15.80
N LYS A 436 5.40 15.00 -15.29
CA LYS A 436 4.34 14.99 -14.26
C LYS A 436 3.00 15.33 -14.90
N ALA A 437 1.97 14.55 -14.63
CA ALA A 437 0.65 14.75 -15.19
C ALA A 437 -0.48 14.32 -14.24
N ASN A 438 -1.61 14.99 -14.31
CA ASN A 438 -2.87 14.55 -13.71
C ASN A 438 -3.66 13.74 -14.73
N VAL A 439 -3.96 12.47 -14.42
CA VAL A 439 -4.66 11.57 -15.34
C VAL A 439 -5.85 10.91 -14.63
N PRO A 440 -7.05 10.86 -15.26
CA PRO A 440 -8.19 10.14 -14.71
C PRO A 440 -7.86 8.64 -14.55
N LEU A 441 -8.14 8.06 -13.38
CA LEU A 441 -7.88 6.65 -13.13
C LEU A 441 -8.54 5.72 -14.15
N ALA A 442 -9.72 6.10 -14.65
CA ALA A 442 -10.44 5.36 -15.69
C ALA A 442 -9.61 5.14 -16.96
N ASP A 443 -8.74 6.08 -17.28
CA ASP A 443 -7.94 6.08 -18.51
C ASP A 443 -6.54 5.45 -18.31
N MET A 444 -6.18 5.09 -17.06
CA MET A 444 -4.90 4.45 -16.72
C MET A 444 -4.89 2.93 -16.95
N ASN A 445 -6.01 2.35 -17.43
CA ASN A 445 -6.05 0.92 -17.71
C ASN A 445 -4.95 0.53 -18.73
N LYS A 446 -4.16 -0.52 -18.38
CA LYS A 446 -3.03 -1.04 -19.19
C LYS A 446 -1.96 0.00 -19.52
N TYR A 447 -1.85 1.09 -18.75
CA TYR A 447 -0.83 2.10 -19.00
C TYR A 447 0.59 1.54 -18.95
N SER A 448 0.88 0.66 -17.99
CA SER A 448 2.18 -0.04 -17.88
C SER A 448 2.60 -0.73 -19.18
N THR A 449 1.67 -1.47 -19.80
CA THR A 449 1.93 -2.20 -21.04
C THR A 449 2.13 -1.25 -22.21
N THR A 450 1.30 -0.22 -22.32
CA THR A 450 1.43 0.82 -23.36
C THR A 450 2.76 1.56 -23.22
N LEU A 451 3.10 2.04 -22.02
CA LEU A 451 4.33 2.75 -21.74
C LEU A 451 5.56 1.89 -22.11
N SER A 452 5.56 0.63 -21.71
CA SER A 452 6.63 -0.31 -22.06
C SER A 452 6.77 -0.49 -23.58
N SER A 453 5.66 -0.55 -24.31
CA SER A 453 5.66 -0.69 -25.76
C SER A 453 6.23 0.54 -26.48
N ILE A 454 5.78 1.76 -26.12
CA ILE A 454 6.23 3.00 -26.80
C ILE A 454 7.65 3.38 -26.43
N THR A 455 8.19 2.92 -25.29
CA THR A 455 9.53 3.24 -24.80
C THR A 455 10.51 2.07 -24.88
N ASN A 456 10.10 0.93 -25.46
CA ASN A 456 10.88 -0.30 -25.48
C ASN A 456 11.33 -0.76 -24.07
N GLY A 457 10.48 -0.59 -23.08
CA GLY A 457 10.73 -0.96 -21.68
C GLY A 457 11.70 -0.02 -20.93
N ARG A 458 12.11 1.11 -21.52
CA ARG A 458 13.09 2.04 -20.92
C ARG A 458 12.47 3.14 -20.06
N ALA A 459 11.17 3.16 -19.89
CA ALA A 459 10.50 4.10 -19.00
C ALA A 459 9.95 3.42 -17.75
N SER A 460 9.85 4.20 -16.68
CA SER A 460 9.16 3.82 -15.45
C SER A 460 8.13 4.88 -15.09
N TYR A 461 7.13 4.52 -14.29
CA TYR A 461 6.16 5.47 -13.78
C TYR A 461 5.76 5.12 -12.34
N SER A 462 5.28 6.10 -11.62
CA SER A 462 4.76 6.04 -10.27
C SER A 462 3.51 6.91 -10.13
#